data_5c38c300ce853c0a9a63b819bcb1fe8b
#
_entry.id   5c38c300ce853c0a9a63b819bcb1fe8b
#
_cell.length_a   1.000
_cell.length_b   1.000
_cell.length_c   1.000
_cell.angle_alpha   90.00
_cell.angle_beta   90.00
_cell.angle_gamma   90.00
#
_symmetry.space_group_name_H-M   'P 1'
#
loop_
_entity.id
_entity.type
_entity.pdbx_description
1 polymer ?
#
loop_
_entity_poly.entity_id
_entity_poly.type
_entity_poly.pdbx_seq_one_letter_code
_entity_poly.pdbx_strand_id
1 'polypeptide(L)'
;PGYPELYMQLNKKNEFHYQPDWYRGIEYPKEQERGYDFNEDLYVPGYFEVEIKKGESIVFSGGVSEIGTRSLKKTFEDEVEERTPRDTFRHCLINAAHQFLNKQENEFYILAGYPWFKCRARDLFISLPGLTLAINEVSKFEMVMETARKAIYNFIRNEPSQIKIYEMEHPDILLWAVWCIQQYAKMVSREACREKYGVLLEDIMRFLCQDKHPNLILHDNGLLYTYGTNRAVTWMNSTVNGHPVIPRTGYIVEV
;
A
#
# COMPACT_ATOMS: atom_id res chain seq x y z
N PRO A 1 -20.03 3.43 -16.40
CA PRO A 1 -19.74 4.85 -16.53
C PRO A 1 -18.79 5.27 -15.39
N GLY A 2 -17.70 6.02 -15.72
CA GLY A 2 -16.73 6.52 -14.73
C GLY A 2 -15.43 5.73 -14.60
N TYR A 3 -15.26 4.64 -15.32
CA TYR A 3 -13.96 3.95 -15.43
C TYR A 3 -13.21 4.43 -16.68
N PRO A 4 -11.87 4.45 -16.66
CA PRO A 4 -11.07 4.73 -17.84
C PRO A 4 -11.26 3.63 -18.91
N GLU A 5 -10.92 3.96 -20.13
CA GLU A 5 -10.87 2.97 -21.23
C GLU A 5 -9.79 1.93 -20.96
N LEU A 6 -10.05 0.68 -21.35
CA LEU A 6 -9.09 -0.41 -21.28
C LEU A 6 -8.48 -0.65 -22.66
N TYR A 7 -7.18 -0.44 -22.77
CA TYR A 7 -6.39 -0.73 -23.96
C TYR A 7 -5.74 -2.10 -23.83
N MET A 8 -6.01 -2.98 -24.79
CA MET A 8 -5.38 -4.30 -24.89
C MET A 8 -4.62 -4.39 -26.20
N GLN A 9 -3.34 -4.72 -26.16
CA GLN A 9 -2.45 -4.61 -27.31
C GLN A 9 -1.45 -5.76 -27.37
N LEU A 10 -1.07 -6.16 -28.59
CA LEU A 10 -0.04 -7.15 -28.86
C LEU A 10 1.11 -6.55 -29.67
N ASN A 11 2.34 -7.01 -29.43
CA ASN A 11 3.55 -6.57 -30.15
C ASN A 11 3.64 -7.13 -31.58
N LYS A 12 2.71 -7.97 -31.98
CA LYS A 12 2.69 -8.66 -33.28
C LYS A 12 1.41 -8.31 -34.03
N LYS A 13 1.47 -8.38 -35.37
CA LYS A 13 0.26 -8.26 -36.20
C LYS A 13 -0.75 -9.32 -35.75
N ASN A 14 -1.93 -8.87 -35.43
CA ASN A 14 -3.02 -9.68 -34.88
C ASN A 14 -4.36 -9.24 -35.49
N GLU A 15 -5.37 -10.06 -35.30
CA GLU A 15 -6.75 -9.73 -35.56
C GLU A 15 -7.52 -9.81 -34.25
N PHE A 16 -8.27 -8.76 -33.96
CA PHE A 16 -9.17 -8.75 -32.79
C PHE A 16 -10.59 -9.05 -33.27
N HIS A 17 -11.15 -10.15 -32.81
CA HIS A 17 -12.52 -10.56 -33.06
C HIS A 17 -13.41 -10.05 -31.94
N TYR A 18 -14.21 -9.03 -32.22
CA TYR A 18 -15.20 -8.53 -31.30
C TYR A 18 -16.34 -9.53 -31.16
N GLN A 19 -16.33 -10.30 -30.10
CA GLN A 19 -17.34 -11.31 -29.77
C GLN A 19 -17.63 -11.26 -28.28
N PRO A 20 -18.42 -10.26 -27.85
CA PRO A 20 -18.66 -10.05 -26.43
C PRO A 20 -19.52 -11.18 -25.86
N ASP A 21 -19.08 -11.72 -24.72
CA ASP A 21 -19.76 -12.78 -23.99
C ASP A 21 -19.46 -12.71 -22.50
N TRP A 22 -20.16 -13.53 -21.70
CA TRP A 22 -19.98 -13.65 -20.27
C TRP A 22 -19.58 -15.09 -19.91
N TYR A 23 -18.44 -15.25 -19.26
CA TYR A 23 -18.14 -16.47 -18.51
C TYR A 23 -18.87 -16.40 -17.18
N ARG A 24 -19.94 -17.22 -17.06
CA ARG A 24 -20.83 -17.19 -15.90
C ARG A 24 -20.48 -18.25 -14.89
N GLY A 25 -20.67 -17.90 -13.58
CA GLY A 25 -20.52 -18.85 -12.49
C GLY A 25 -19.08 -19.37 -12.33
N ILE A 26 -18.09 -18.52 -12.52
CA ILE A 26 -16.69 -18.87 -12.21
C ILE A 26 -16.55 -18.99 -10.71
N GLU A 27 -16.08 -20.15 -10.22
CA GLU A 27 -15.99 -20.46 -8.81
C GLU A 27 -14.56 -20.40 -8.29
N TYR A 28 -14.42 -19.89 -7.07
CA TYR A 28 -13.17 -19.80 -6.31
C TYR A 28 -13.24 -20.68 -5.04
N PRO A 29 -12.89 -21.97 -5.12
CA PRO A 29 -13.06 -22.91 -4.00
C PRO A 29 -12.36 -22.47 -2.71
N LYS A 30 -11.23 -21.77 -2.82
CA LYS A 30 -10.50 -21.25 -1.66
C LYS A 30 -11.24 -20.14 -0.92
N GLU A 31 -11.98 -19.30 -1.64
CA GLU A 31 -12.85 -18.30 -1.00
C GLU A 31 -14.07 -18.95 -0.36
N GLN A 32 -14.63 -19.97 -1.00
CA GLN A 32 -15.71 -20.78 -0.44
C GLN A 32 -15.32 -21.46 0.87
N GLU A 33 -14.12 -22.08 0.93
CA GLU A 33 -13.58 -22.70 2.14
C GLU A 33 -13.48 -21.72 3.32
N ARG A 34 -13.31 -20.44 3.01
CA ARG A 34 -13.18 -19.32 3.98
C ARG A 34 -14.52 -18.67 4.33
N GLY A 35 -15.62 -19.09 3.69
CA GLY A 35 -16.96 -18.54 3.91
C GLY A 35 -17.19 -17.17 3.26
N TYR A 36 -16.44 -16.82 2.22
CA TYR A 36 -16.60 -15.59 1.43
C TYR A 36 -17.39 -15.85 0.16
N ASP A 37 -17.80 -14.75 -0.50
CA ASP A 37 -18.36 -14.80 -1.85
C ASP A 37 -17.32 -15.43 -2.78
N PHE A 38 -17.72 -16.51 -3.47
CA PHE A 38 -16.79 -17.37 -4.19
C PHE A 38 -17.13 -17.55 -5.65
N ASN A 39 -18.11 -16.83 -6.16
CA ASN A 39 -18.53 -17.00 -7.54
C ASN A 39 -18.75 -15.62 -8.18
N GLU A 40 -18.37 -15.49 -9.45
CA GLU A 40 -18.57 -14.27 -10.22
C GLU A 40 -18.78 -14.54 -11.70
N ASP A 41 -19.33 -13.54 -12.39
CA ASP A 41 -19.43 -13.52 -13.85
C ASP A 41 -18.38 -12.59 -14.42
N LEU A 42 -17.60 -13.05 -15.40
CA LEU A 42 -16.56 -12.27 -16.08
C LEU A 42 -16.95 -11.94 -17.50
N TYR A 43 -16.95 -10.64 -17.81
CA TYR A 43 -17.19 -10.16 -19.18
C TYR A 43 -15.95 -10.29 -20.04
N VAL A 44 -16.12 -10.83 -21.26
CA VAL A 44 -15.08 -10.97 -22.28
C VAL A 44 -15.49 -10.18 -23.50
N PRO A 45 -14.75 -9.15 -23.93
CA PRO A 45 -15.11 -8.34 -25.09
C PRO A 45 -14.85 -9.04 -26.44
N GLY A 46 -14.04 -10.09 -26.44
CA GLY A 46 -13.62 -10.82 -27.63
C GLY A 46 -12.27 -11.49 -27.43
N TYR A 47 -11.63 -11.85 -28.53
CA TYR A 47 -10.32 -12.52 -28.51
C TYR A 47 -9.40 -12.01 -29.61
N PHE A 48 -8.09 -12.18 -29.37
CA PHE A 48 -7.07 -11.93 -30.39
C PHE A 48 -6.69 -13.23 -31.10
N GLU A 49 -6.62 -13.17 -32.43
CA GLU A 49 -6.03 -14.23 -33.23
C GLU A 49 -4.66 -13.77 -33.72
N VAL A 50 -3.63 -14.60 -33.47
CA VAL A 50 -2.25 -14.28 -33.82
C VAL A 50 -1.48 -15.54 -34.17
N GLU A 51 -0.80 -15.53 -35.32
CA GLU A 51 0.12 -16.60 -35.69
C GLU A 51 1.40 -16.53 -34.85
N ILE A 52 1.84 -17.69 -34.33
CA ILE A 52 3.10 -17.82 -33.58
C ILE A 52 3.93 -18.98 -34.15
N LYS A 53 5.23 -18.75 -34.32
CA LYS A 53 6.20 -19.76 -34.73
C LYS A 53 7.04 -20.23 -33.54
N LYS A 54 7.62 -21.42 -33.66
CA LYS A 54 8.53 -21.96 -32.65
C LYS A 54 9.67 -20.97 -32.36
N GLY A 55 9.87 -20.62 -31.10
CA GLY A 55 10.89 -19.68 -30.65
C GLY A 55 10.48 -18.20 -30.69
N GLU A 56 9.29 -17.86 -31.16
CA GLU A 56 8.76 -16.50 -31.07
C GLU A 56 8.12 -16.24 -29.69
N SER A 57 8.14 -14.99 -29.29
CA SER A 57 7.47 -14.50 -28.08
C SER A 57 6.43 -13.46 -28.44
N ILE A 58 5.28 -13.54 -27.79
CA ILE A 58 4.23 -12.54 -27.86
C ILE A 58 4.25 -11.73 -26.56
N VAL A 59 4.25 -10.41 -26.68
CA VAL A 59 4.08 -9.50 -25.57
C VAL A 59 2.66 -8.92 -25.64
N PHE A 60 1.87 -9.19 -24.62
CA PHE A 60 0.54 -8.63 -24.42
C PHE A 60 0.60 -7.49 -23.41
N SER A 61 -0.04 -6.38 -23.71
CA SER A 61 -0.21 -5.24 -22.81
C SER A 61 -1.68 -4.99 -22.54
N GLY A 62 -2.03 -4.78 -21.27
CA GLY A 62 -3.32 -4.29 -20.82
C GLY A 62 -3.13 -3.08 -19.93
N GLY A 63 -3.84 -1.98 -20.17
CA GLY A 63 -3.67 -0.75 -19.39
C GLY A 63 -4.73 0.30 -19.72
N VAL A 64 -4.67 1.42 -19.02
CA VAL A 64 -5.60 2.56 -19.18
C VAL A 64 -5.07 3.63 -20.14
N SER A 65 -3.99 3.34 -20.84
CA SER A 65 -3.41 4.20 -21.87
C SER A 65 -2.91 3.35 -23.04
N GLU A 66 -2.99 3.91 -24.23
CA GLU A 66 -2.45 3.29 -25.44
C GLU A 66 -0.92 3.35 -25.43
N ILE A 67 -0.30 2.22 -25.76
CA ILE A 67 1.16 2.10 -25.93
C ILE A 67 1.44 1.76 -27.39
N GLY A 68 2.48 2.36 -27.98
CA GLY A 68 2.86 2.03 -29.35
C GLY A 68 3.26 0.54 -29.47
N THR A 69 2.55 -0.22 -30.29
CA THR A 69 2.76 -1.68 -30.43
C THR A 69 4.20 -2.06 -30.81
N ARG A 70 4.92 -1.17 -31.52
CA ARG A 70 6.34 -1.37 -31.88
C ARG A 70 7.28 -1.29 -30.67
N SER A 71 6.92 -0.56 -29.63
CA SER A 71 7.73 -0.39 -28.42
C SER A 71 7.45 -1.45 -27.36
N LEU A 72 6.35 -2.21 -27.45
CA LEU A 72 5.94 -3.17 -26.42
C LEU A 72 7.02 -4.19 -26.06
N LYS A 73 7.72 -4.72 -27.06
CA LYS A 73 8.79 -5.70 -26.82
C LYS A 73 9.93 -5.06 -26.04
N LYS A 74 10.36 -3.87 -26.44
CA LYS A 74 11.42 -3.14 -25.75
C LYS A 74 10.98 -2.75 -24.34
N THR A 75 9.78 -2.22 -24.18
CA THR A 75 9.24 -1.88 -22.86
C THR A 75 9.22 -3.10 -21.93
N PHE A 76 8.86 -4.27 -22.43
CA PHE A 76 8.90 -5.51 -21.65
C PHE A 76 10.34 -5.91 -21.28
N GLU A 77 11.29 -5.80 -22.22
CA GLU A 77 12.70 -6.10 -21.99
C GLU A 77 13.29 -5.15 -20.95
N ASP A 78 13.05 -3.84 -21.06
CA ASP A 78 13.46 -2.82 -20.11
C ASP A 78 12.89 -3.10 -18.70
N GLU A 79 11.61 -3.45 -18.60
CA GLU A 79 10.95 -3.85 -17.35
C GLU A 79 11.56 -5.12 -16.71
N VAL A 80 11.97 -6.08 -17.54
CA VAL A 80 12.63 -7.31 -17.06
C VAL A 80 14.04 -7.01 -16.55
N GLU A 81 14.77 -6.12 -17.24
CA GLU A 81 16.13 -5.73 -16.85
C GLU A 81 16.16 -4.90 -15.55
N GLU A 82 15.15 -4.04 -15.34
CA GLU A 82 15.03 -3.24 -14.10
C GLU A 82 14.69 -4.09 -12.87
N ARG A 83 14.12 -5.28 -13.05
CA ARG A 83 13.71 -6.15 -11.94
C ARG A 83 14.89 -6.96 -11.42
N THR A 84 14.93 -7.11 -10.09
CA THR A 84 15.83 -8.07 -9.47
C THR A 84 15.55 -9.48 -10.01
N PRO A 85 16.56 -10.24 -10.49
CA PRO A 85 16.37 -11.62 -10.92
C PRO A 85 15.70 -12.48 -9.85
N ARG A 86 14.81 -13.40 -10.24
CA ARG A 86 14.10 -14.29 -9.28
C ARG A 86 14.81 -15.63 -9.13
N ASP A 87 16.11 -15.60 -8.97
CA ASP A 87 17.01 -16.77 -8.88
C ASP A 87 17.28 -17.24 -7.44
N THR A 88 17.00 -16.39 -6.46
CA THR A 88 17.13 -16.73 -5.03
C THR A 88 15.87 -16.35 -4.25
N PHE A 89 15.66 -16.96 -3.10
CA PHE A 89 14.56 -16.60 -2.20
C PHE A 89 14.65 -15.13 -1.77
N ARG A 90 15.86 -14.63 -1.48
CA ARG A 90 16.07 -13.21 -1.15
C ARG A 90 15.62 -12.29 -2.29
N HIS A 91 16.00 -12.62 -3.53
CA HIS A 91 15.61 -11.81 -4.69
C HIS A 91 14.08 -11.85 -4.93
N CYS A 92 13.43 -12.98 -4.66
CA CYS A 92 11.97 -13.05 -4.69
C CYS A 92 11.33 -12.14 -3.64
N LEU A 93 11.89 -12.06 -2.42
CA LEU A 93 11.41 -11.15 -1.39
C LEU A 93 11.61 -9.67 -1.77
N ILE A 94 12.76 -9.32 -2.37
CA ILE A 94 13.02 -7.95 -2.86
C ILE A 94 11.98 -7.57 -3.93
N ASN A 95 11.73 -8.44 -4.91
CA ASN A 95 10.70 -8.21 -5.91
C ASN A 95 9.30 -8.04 -5.28
N ALA A 96 8.97 -8.86 -4.28
CA ALA A 96 7.71 -8.74 -3.55
C ALA A 96 7.61 -7.41 -2.80
N ALA A 97 8.68 -6.96 -2.15
CA ALA A 97 8.73 -5.66 -1.47
C ALA A 97 8.45 -4.50 -2.43
N HIS A 98 9.06 -4.52 -3.61
CA HIS A 98 8.83 -3.47 -4.61
C HIS A 98 7.38 -3.39 -5.10
N GLN A 99 6.64 -4.49 -5.10
CA GLN A 99 5.24 -4.49 -5.53
C GLN A 99 4.31 -3.70 -4.60
N PHE A 100 4.67 -3.53 -3.32
CA PHE A 100 3.87 -2.74 -2.38
C PHE A 100 4.11 -1.23 -2.50
N LEU A 101 5.21 -0.81 -3.13
CA LEU A 101 5.53 0.59 -3.36
C LEU A 101 4.76 1.10 -4.59
N ASN A 102 3.94 2.12 -4.39
CA ASN A 102 3.12 2.73 -5.43
C ASN A 102 3.41 4.22 -5.52
N LYS A 103 3.65 4.72 -6.73
CA LYS A 103 3.80 6.15 -7.01
C LYS A 103 2.54 6.68 -7.65
N GLN A 104 1.96 7.73 -7.08
CA GLN A 104 0.85 8.49 -7.66
C GLN A 104 1.26 9.96 -7.74
N GLU A 105 1.40 10.49 -8.95
CA GLU A 105 1.93 11.85 -9.19
C GLU A 105 3.33 12.01 -8.57
N ASN A 106 3.44 12.84 -7.53
CA ASN A 106 4.69 13.09 -6.79
C ASN A 106 4.73 12.43 -5.41
N GLU A 107 3.71 11.62 -5.07
CA GLU A 107 3.58 10.99 -3.77
C GLU A 107 3.86 9.48 -3.85
N PHE A 108 4.47 8.94 -2.79
CA PHE A 108 4.83 7.53 -2.68
C PHE A 108 4.06 6.88 -1.54
N TYR A 109 3.44 5.74 -1.83
CA TYR A 109 2.55 5.02 -0.93
C TYR A 109 3.00 3.57 -0.77
N ILE A 110 2.64 2.97 0.36
CA ILE A 110 2.67 1.52 0.55
C ILE A 110 1.23 1.03 0.56
N LEU A 111 0.91 0.11 -0.34
CA LEU A 111 -0.40 -0.53 -0.37
C LEU A 111 -0.48 -1.63 0.68
N ALA A 112 -1.53 -1.63 1.49
CA ALA A 112 -1.72 -2.63 2.54
C ALA A 112 -2.01 -4.03 1.97
N GLY A 113 -2.51 -4.12 0.75
CA GLY A 113 -2.72 -5.39 0.03
C GLY A 113 -3.48 -5.22 -1.27
N TYR A 114 -3.11 -6.00 -2.27
CA TYR A 114 -3.73 -6.01 -3.59
C TYR A 114 -4.94 -6.94 -3.65
N PRO A 115 -5.97 -6.56 -4.43
CA PRO A 115 -6.28 -5.24 -5.01
C PRO A 115 -7.16 -4.38 -4.09
N TRP A 116 -7.57 -4.90 -2.93
CA TRP A 116 -8.67 -4.35 -2.14
C TRP A 116 -8.27 -3.24 -1.17
N PHE A 117 -7.04 -3.29 -0.65
CA PHE A 117 -6.61 -2.35 0.37
C PHE A 117 -5.82 -1.18 -0.23
N LYS A 118 -6.13 0.01 0.28
CA LYS A 118 -5.43 1.24 -0.04
C LYS A 118 -4.19 1.39 0.88
N CYS A 119 -3.57 2.55 0.88
CA CYS A 119 -2.53 2.87 1.83
C CYS A 119 -3.14 3.17 3.21
N ARG A 120 -2.96 2.27 4.16
CA ARG A 120 -3.35 2.45 5.55
C ARG A 120 -2.15 2.84 6.38
N ALA A 121 -2.33 3.81 7.28
CA ALA A 121 -1.23 4.39 8.06
C ALA A 121 -0.47 3.35 8.89
N ARG A 122 -1.18 2.44 9.57
CA ARG A 122 -0.56 1.38 10.37
C ARG A 122 0.30 0.46 9.53
N ASP A 123 -0.27 -0.07 8.45
CA ASP A 123 0.44 -0.97 7.55
C ASP A 123 1.67 -0.30 6.94
N LEU A 124 1.55 0.99 6.58
CA LEU A 124 2.66 1.78 6.07
C LEU A 124 3.79 1.86 7.10
N PHE A 125 3.55 2.37 8.32
CA PHE A 125 4.62 2.61 9.27
C PHE A 125 5.27 1.33 9.79
N ILE A 126 4.50 0.25 9.95
CA ILE A 126 5.04 -1.05 10.39
C ILE A 126 5.89 -1.70 9.29
N SER A 127 5.43 -1.65 8.04
CA SER A 127 6.08 -2.38 6.95
C SER A 127 7.22 -1.61 6.27
N LEU A 128 7.18 -0.27 6.27
CA LEU A 128 8.13 0.58 5.55
C LEU A 128 9.61 0.26 5.83
N PRO A 129 10.06 0.07 7.09
CA PRO A 129 11.46 -0.30 7.33
C PRO A 129 11.85 -1.63 6.68
N GLY A 130 10.97 -2.63 6.73
CA GLY A 130 11.22 -3.93 6.12
C GLY A 130 11.22 -3.90 4.59
N LEU A 131 10.33 -3.11 4.00
CA LEU A 131 10.19 -2.99 2.54
C LEU A 131 11.26 -2.13 1.88
N THR A 132 12.03 -1.37 2.66
CA THR A 132 13.00 -0.41 2.13
C THR A 132 14.37 -0.51 2.83
N LEU A 133 14.49 -0.17 4.10
CA LEU A 133 15.77 -0.14 4.82
C LEU A 133 16.44 -1.51 4.87
N ALA A 134 15.67 -2.58 5.08
CA ALA A 134 16.20 -3.95 5.14
C ALA A 134 16.81 -4.45 3.80
N ILE A 135 16.47 -3.78 2.70
CA ILE A 135 17.03 -4.06 1.37
C ILE A 135 17.95 -2.92 0.86
N ASN A 136 18.39 -2.04 1.77
CA ASN A 136 19.28 -0.90 1.50
C ASN A 136 18.70 0.18 0.57
N GLU A 137 17.39 0.31 0.49
CA GLU A 137 16.71 1.32 -0.32
C GLU A 137 16.31 2.55 0.51
N VAL A 138 17.29 3.22 1.11
CA VAL A 138 17.08 4.38 1.98
C VAL A 138 16.30 5.50 1.29
N SER A 139 16.58 5.76 0.02
CA SER A 139 15.88 6.79 -0.76
C SER A 139 14.38 6.52 -0.87
N LYS A 140 13.98 5.26 -1.06
CA LYS A 140 12.56 4.89 -1.12
C LYS A 140 11.88 5.07 0.24
N PHE A 141 12.56 4.74 1.34
CA PHE A 141 12.08 5.06 2.68
C PHE A 141 11.78 6.56 2.82
N GLU A 142 12.75 7.39 2.44
CA GLU A 142 12.63 8.85 2.57
C GLU A 142 11.50 9.42 1.70
N MET A 143 11.31 8.92 0.48
CA MET A 143 10.22 9.33 -0.40
C MET A 143 8.83 9.01 0.20
N VAL A 144 8.66 7.81 0.75
CA VAL A 144 7.41 7.42 1.42
C VAL A 144 7.19 8.23 2.69
N MET A 145 8.25 8.43 3.50
CA MET A 145 8.16 9.23 4.72
C MET A 145 7.87 10.71 4.44
N GLU A 146 8.29 11.25 3.30
CA GLU A 146 7.92 12.61 2.91
C GLU A 146 6.42 12.73 2.65
N THR A 147 5.82 11.74 1.96
CA THR A 147 4.37 11.66 1.78
C THR A 147 3.65 11.48 3.13
N ALA A 148 4.15 10.58 3.96
CA ALA A 148 3.59 10.33 5.30
C ALA A 148 3.67 11.56 6.22
N ARG A 149 4.78 12.33 6.16
CA ARG A 149 4.94 13.57 6.91
C ARG A 149 3.83 14.59 6.61
N LYS A 150 3.46 14.74 5.35
CA LYS A 150 2.34 15.60 4.95
C LYS A 150 1.02 15.13 5.58
N ALA A 151 0.75 13.83 5.56
CA ALA A 151 -0.44 13.25 6.19
C ALA A 151 -0.44 13.46 7.71
N ILE A 152 0.70 13.28 8.38
CA ILE A 152 0.85 13.52 9.83
C ILE A 152 0.57 15.00 10.15
N TYR A 153 1.16 15.94 9.40
CA TYR A 153 0.92 17.36 9.65
C TYR A 153 -0.53 17.76 9.40
N ASN A 154 -1.17 17.25 8.35
CA ASN A 154 -2.59 17.50 8.11
C ASN A 154 -3.45 16.99 9.29
N PHE A 155 -3.13 15.82 9.83
CA PHE A 155 -3.82 15.27 10.99
C PHE A 155 -3.58 16.12 12.26
N ILE A 156 -2.32 16.44 12.58
CA ILE A 156 -1.96 17.24 13.77
C ILE A 156 -2.61 18.64 13.75
N ARG A 157 -2.71 19.24 12.57
CA ARG A 157 -3.29 20.57 12.38
C ARG A 157 -4.79 20.56 12.17
N ASN A 158 -5.40 19.39 12.09
CA ASN A 158 -6.81 19.20 11.75
C ASN A 158 -7.17 19.85 10.40
N GLU A 159 -6.29 19.70 9.42
CA GLU A 159 -6.46 20.22 8.06
C GLU A 159 -6.96 19.12 7.12
N PRO A 160 -7.79 19.47 6.10
CA PRO A 160 -8.18 18.53 5.07
C PRO A 160 -6.95 17.97 4.34
N SER A 161 -6.89 16.63 4.17
CA SER A 161 -5.79 15.98 3.49
C SER A 161 -6.19 15.52 2.08
N GLN A 162 -5.36 15.86 1.08
CA GLN A 162 -5.41 15.25 -0.25
C GLN A 162 -4.53 14.00 -0.32
N ILE A 163 -3.68 13.78 0.69
CA ILE A 163 -2.82 12.60 0.78
C ILE A 163 -3.67 11.37 1.08
N LYS A 164 -3.50 10.32 0.28
CA LYS A 164 -4.33 9.10 0.34
C LYS A 164 -3.78 8.07 1.32
N ILE A 165 -3.44 8.53 2.55
CA ILE A 165 -3.10 7.67 3.68
C ILE A 165 -4.28 7.71 4.65
N TYR A 166 -4.89 6.56 4.87
CA TYR A 166 -6.14 6.42 5.62
C TYR A 166 -5.89 5.95 7.05
N GLU A 167 -6.88 6.19 7.93
CA GLU A 167 -6.89 5.71 9.32
C GLU A 167 -5.81 6.38 10.21
N MET A 168 -5.46 7.65 9.92
CA MET A 168 -4.48 8.42 10.71
C MET A 168 -4.94 8.70 12.15
N GLU A 169 -6.25 8.66 12.40
CA GLU A 169 -6.87 8.97 13.69
C GLU A 169 -6.81 7.83 14.72
N HIS A 170 -6.29 6.66 14.36
CA HIS A 170 -6.14 5.56 15.31
C HIS A 170 -5.05 5.88 16.35
N PRO A 171 -5.24 5.51 17.63
CA PRO A 171 -4.35 5.90 18.72
C PRO A 171 -2.89 5.50 18.55
N ASP A 172 -2.64 4.34 17.95
CA ASP A 172 -1.31 3.77 17.77
C ASP A 172 -0.51 4.34 16.59
N ILE A 173 -1.14 5.09 15.69
CA ILE A 173 -0.52 5.49 14.40
C ILE A 173 0.69 6.41 14.59
N LEU A 174 0.56 7.45 15.40
CA LEU A 174 1.69 8.36 15.63
C LEU A 174 2.84 7.66 16.38
N LEU A 175 2.55 6.69 17.22
CA LEU A 175 3.56 5.88 17.90
C LEU A 175 4.28 4.96 16.92
N TRP A 176 3.56 4.34 15.99
CA TRP A 176 4.15 3.58 14.88
C TRP A 176 5.00 4.45 13.96
N ALA A 177 4.60 5.70 13.72
CA ALA A 177 5.42 6.65 12.97
C ALA A 177 6.75 6.94 13.69
N VAL A 178 6.73 7.16 15.01
CA VAL A 178 7.93 7.34 15.83
C VAL A 178 8.80 6.08 15.77
N TRP A 179 8.22 4.90 15.95
CA TRP A 179 8.95 3.63 15.83
C TRP A 179 9.60 3.46 14.45
N CYS A 180 8.87 3.77 13.39
CA CYS A 180 9.37 3.70 12.01
C CYS A 180 10.59 4.61 11.81
N ILE A 181 10.53 5.86 12.31
CA ILE A 181 11.64 6.81 12.28
C ILE A 181 12.81 6.30 13.14
N GLN A 182 12.55 5.64 14.27
CA GLN A 182 13.59 5.00 15.07
C GLN A 182 14.34 3.91 14.29
N GLN A 183 13.66 3.13 13.44
CA GLN A 183 14.35 2.15 12.59
C GLN A 183 15.30 2.85 11.60
N TYR A 184 14.90 3.99 11.04
CA TYR A 184 15.79 4.79 10.21
C TYR A 184 17.04 5.24 11.00
N ALA A 185 16.87 5.73 12.22
CA ALA A 185 18.00 6.13 13.09
C ALA A 185 18.97 4.96 13.38
N LYS A 186 18.44 3.74 13.54
CA LYS A 186 19.26 2.53 13.79
C LYS A 186 20.01 2.05 12.55
N MET A 187 19.39 2.15 11.38
CA MET A 187 19.92 1.55 10.16
C MET A 187 20.74 2.54 9.31
N VAL A 188 20.47 3.84 9.40
CA VAL A 188 21.19 4.89 8.67
C VAL A 188 22.13 5.63 9.62
N SER A 189 21.63 6.60 10.39
CA SER A 189 22.36 7.24 11.48
C SER A 189 21.40 8.07 12.36
N ARG A 190 21.82 8.35 13.60
CA ARG A 190 21.09 9.24 14.51
C ARG A 190 21.14 10.70 14.07
N GLU A 191 22.26 11.11 13.51
CA GLU A 191 22.48 12.47 13.00
C GLU A 191 21.57 12.77 11.82
N ALA A 192 21.54 11.88 10.80
CA ALA A 192 20.65 12.01 9.65
C ALA A 192 19.16 11.96 10.07
N CYS A 193 18.82 11.11 11.05
CA CYS A 193 17.48 11.05 11.60
C CYS A 193 17.07 12.36 12.26
N ARG A 194 17.97 12.94 13.08
CA ARG A 194 17.70 14.21 13.76
C ARG A 194 17.53 15.35 12.76
N GLU A 195 18.37 15.40 11.74
CA GLU A 195 18.30 16.41 10.69
C GLU A 195 16.99 16.35 9.92
N LYS A 196 16.58 15.13 9.49
CA LYS A 196 15.40 14.95 8.62
C LYS A 196 14.08 14.92 9.38
N TYR A 197 14.05 14.30 10.56
CA TYR A 197 12.81 13.97 11.27
C TYR A 197 12.72 14.57 12.67
N GLY A 198 13.75 15.27 13.16
CA GLY A 198 13.76 15.82 14.51
C GLY A 198 12.58 16.72 14.80
N VAL A 199 12.30 17.68 13.92
CA VAL A 199 11.15 18.60 14.06
C VAL A 199 9.83 17.84 14.02
N LEU A 200 9.68 16.85 13.15
CA LEU A 200 8.46 16.03 13.08
C LEU A 200 8.24 15.25 14.39
N LEU A 201 9.30 14.67 14.96
CA LEU A 201 9.23 13.95 16.22
C LEU A 201 8.84 14.89 17.39
N GLU A 202 9.41 16.08 17.45
CA GLU A 202 9.06 17.11 18.44
C GLU A 202 7.60 17.53 18.32
N ASP A 203 7.09 17.73 17.10
CA ASP A 203 5.70 18.12 16.86
C ASP A 203 4.71 16.99 17.23
N ILE A 204 5.04 15.72 16.91
CA ILE A 204 4.25 14.56 17.35
C ILE A 204 4.22 14.49 18.88
N MET A 205 5.37 14.58 19.53
CA MET A 205 5.44 14.54 21.01
C MET A 205 4.66 15.68 21.64
N ARG A 206 4.80 16.90 21.11
CA ARG A 206 4.04 18.06 21.60
C ARG A 206 2.53 17.86 21.46
N PHE A 207 2.09 17.31 20.32
CA PHE A 207 0.68 17.01 20.05
C PHE A 207 0.12 16.00 21.07
N LEU A 208 0.86 14.92 21.35
CA LEU A 208 0.46 13.89 22.32
C LEU A 208 0.49 14.43 23.77
N CYS A 209 1.54 15.15 24.16
CA CYS A 209 1.66 15.73 25.52
C CYS A 209 0.65 16.86 25.79
N GLN A 210 0.02 17.43 24.78
CA GLN A 210 -1.03 18.44 24.92
C GLN A 210 -2.45 17.84 24.84
N ASP A 211 -2.58 16.51 24.89
CA ASP A 211 -3.86 15.78 24.81
C ASP A 211 -4.73 16.18 23.61
N LYS A 212 -4.09 16.51 22.49
CA LYS A 212 -4.80 16.93 21.27
C LYS A 212 -5.29 15.78 20.40
N HIS A 213 -4.85 14.56 20.71
CA HIS A 213 -5.27 13.40 19.95
C HIS A 213 -6.74 13.04 20.28
N PRO A 214 -7.62 12.80 19.27
CA PRO A 214 -9.05 12.60 19.51
C PRO A 214 -9.40 11.33 20.31
N ASN A 215 -8.50 10.35 20.35
CA ASN A 215 -8.77 9.04 20.97
C ASN A 215 -7.67 8.60 21.95
N LEU A 216 -6.79 9.51 22.39
CA LEU A 216 -5.63 9.19 23.23
C LEU A 216 -5.36 10.31 24.21
N ILE A 217 -5.09 9.96 25.47
CA ILE A 217 -4.72 10.89 26.54
C ILE A 217 -3.46 10.36 27.22
N LEU A 218 -2.53 11.26 27.51
CA LEU A 218 -1.38 10.98 28.37
C LEU A 218 -1.76 11.25 29.82
N HIS A 219 -1.79 10.22 30.67
CA HIS A 219 -2.09 10.33 32.08
C HIS A 219 -0.85 10.70 32.89
N ASP A 220 -1.06 11.24 34.11
CA ASP A 220 0.00 11.67 35.04
C ASP A 220 0.98 10.54 35.43
N ASN A 221 0.56 9.28 35.29
CA ASN A 221 1.43 8.11 35.48
C ASN A 221 2.38 7.84 34.33
N GLY A 222 2.34 8.67 33.26
CA GLY A 222 3.16 8.54 32.08
C GLY A 222 2.67 7.50 31.06
N LEU A 223 1.50 6.90 31.29
CA LEU A 223 0.90 5.93 30.36
C LEU A 223 -0.14 6.59 29.46
N LEU A 224 -0.22 6.09 28.24
CA LEU A 224 -1.23 6.50 27.26
C LEU A 224 -2.52 5.70 27.49
N TYR A 225 -3.63 6.41 27.59
CA TYR A 225 -4.96 5.83 27.75
C TYR A 225 -5.77 6.04 26.47
N THR A 226 -6.31 4.96 25.92
CA THR A 226 -7.18 5.01 24.73
C THR A 226 -8.65 5.00 25.14
N TYR A 227 -9.45 5.86 24.51
CA TYR A 227 -10.89 5.89 24.72
C TYR A 227 -11.65 5.85 23.39
N GLY A 228 -12.92 5.47 23.44
CA GLY A 228 -13.76 5.30 22.27
C GLY A 228 -14.31 3.88 22.17
N THR A 229 -15.56 3.72 22.57
CA THR A 229 -16.21 2.40 22.72
C THR A 229 -16.63 1.76 21.40
N ASN A 230 -16.75 2.55 20.33
CA ASN A 230 -17.36 2.10 19.06
C ASN A 230 -16.35 2.02 17.90
N ARG A 231 -15.05 2.09 18.18
CA ARG A 231 -14.01 2.00 17.14
C ARG A 231 -12.92 1.02 17.56
N ALA A 232 -12.40 0.29 16.59
CA ALA A 232 -11.19 -0.47 16.77
C ALA A 232 -10.01 0.50 16.94
N VAL A 233 -9.20 0.31 17.98
CA VAL A 233 -8.13 1.26 18.36
C VAL A 233 -6.72 0.78 18.03
N THR A 234 -6.56 -0.50 17.64
CA THR A 234 -5.27 -1.11 17.27
C THR A 234 -5.40 -1.96 16.02
N TRP A 235 -4.39 -2.80 15.76
CA TRP A 235 -4.38 -3.73 14.63
C TRP A 235 -5.54 -4.74 14.65
N MET A 236 -6.13 -5.04 15.82
CA MET A 236 -7.34 -5.87 15.95
C MET A 236 -8.57 -5.05 15.56
N ASN A 237 -8.68 -4.67 14.31
CA ASN A 237 -9.65 -3.70 13.81
C ASN A 237 -10.84 -4.31 13.04
N SER A 238 -11.05 -5.61 13.17
CA SER A 238 -12.23 -6.27 12.60
C SER A 238 -13.52 -5.77 13.22
N THR A 239 -14.52 -5.52 12.39
CA THR A 239 -15.85 -5.07 12.83
C THR A 239 -16.95 -6.00 12.32
N VAL A 240 -17.99 -6.14 13.11
CA VAL A 240 -19.25 -6.82 12.73
C VAL A 240 -20.40 -5.84 12.96
N ASN A 241 -21.22 -5.61 11.95
CA ASN A 241 -22.32 -4.63 11.99
C ASN A 241 -21.88 -3.23 12.50
N GLY A 242 -20.67 -2.79 12.12
CA GLY A 242 -20.11 -1.50 12.52
C GLY A 242 -19.55 -1.43 13.93
N HIS A 243 -19.55 -2.53 14.68
CA HIS A 243 -18.98 -2.61 16.02
C HIS A 243 -17.66 -3.41 16.02
N PRO A 244 -16.64 -2.98 16.76
CA PRO A 244 -15.42 -3.77 16.92
C PRO A 244 -15.70 -5.14 17.50
N VAL A 245 -15.13 -6.20 16.91
CA VAL A 245 -15.20 -7.57 17.45
C VAL A 245 -14.46 -7.65 18.79
N ILE A 246 -13.36 -6.89 18.89
CA ILE A 246 -12.53 -6.79 20.10
C ILE A 246 -12.49 -5.31 20.49
N PRO A 247 -13.42 -4.83 21.32
CA PRO A 247 -13.36 -3.48 21.85
C PRO A 247 -12.19 -3.39 22.83
N ARG A 248 -11.20 -2.57 22.52
CA ARG A 248 -10.01 -2.35 23.37
C ARG A 248 -9.95 -0.88 23.73
N THR A 249 -10.12 -0.61 25.01
CA THR A 249 -10.00 0.73 25.59
C THR A 249 -9.19 0.65 26.87
N GLY A 250 -8.62 1.75 27.29
CA GLY A 250 -7.80 1.81 28.49
C GLY A 250 -6.31 1.82 28.17
N TYR A 251 -5.51 1.29 29.07
CA TYR A 251 -4.06 1.15 28.87
C TYR A 251 -3.78 -0.10 28.03
N ILE A 252 -3.53 0.11 26.76
CA ILE A 252 -3.36 -0.97 25.80
C ILE A 252 -1.87 -1.16 25.52
N VAL A 253 -1.40 -2.41 25.55
CA VAL A 253 0.03 -2.77 25.38
C VAL A 253 0.57 -2.35 24.01
N GLU A 254 -0.27 -2.31 22.99
CA GLU A 254 0.09 -1.92 21.62
C GLU A 254 0.18 -0.40 21.41
N VAL A 255 -0.22 0.38 22.38
CA VAL A 255 -0.18 1.85 22.42
C VAL A 255 0.77 2.30 23.51
#